data_b8a321c5793d7682933ecd9d4bf64ab1
#
_entry.id   b8a321c5793d7682933ecd9d4bf64ab1
#
_cell.length_a   1.000
_cell.length_b   1.000
_cell.length_c   1.000
_cell.angle_alpha   90.00
_cell.angle_beta   90.00
_cell.angle_gamma   90.00
#
_symmetry.space_group_name_H-M   'P 1'
#
loop_
_entity.id
_entity.type
_entity.pdbx_description
1 polymer ?
#
loop_
_entity_poly.entity_id
_entity_poly.type
_entity_poly.pdbx_seq_one_letter_code
_entity_poly.pdbx_strand_id
1 'polypeptide(L)'
;ADETAETVLEAEEAPPKDYSQEAAIIMATHRPLKAAPIADVMEQSPDGPLPRVSKQGRKPSDVYAQVTPTAVITSARPKIAILLGGMGINQRLTQKAIKELPGDISFGFAPYGENLQAQVNRARAKGHEVMLQLPLEPPGYPGINPGPQTLLSDAPEEENLKSLRWMLSRFAGFTGITNYMGGRFL
;
A
#
# COMPACT_ATOMS: atom_id res chain seq x y z
N ALA A 1 10.31 -35.81 51.96
CA ALA A 1 10.69 -34.60 51.25
C ALA A 1 11.45 -35.07 50.02
N ASP A 2 10.74 -35.09 48.92
CA ASP A 2 11.27 -35.51 47.63
C ASP A 2 11.26 -34.26 46.73
N GLU A 3 12.44 -33.77 46.46
CA GLU A 3 12.68 -32.53 45.72
C GLU A 3 13.02 -32.94 44.28
N THR A 4 11.98 -33.00 43.43
CA THR A 4 12.15 -33.24 42.01
C THR A 4 12.65 -31.95 41.36
N ALA A 5 13.95 -31.90 41.07
CA ALA A 5 14.57 -30.87 40.28
C ALA A 5 14.06 -30.99 38.80
N GLU A 6 13.22 -30.08 38.37
CA GLU A 6 12.89 -29.87 36.95
C GLU A 6 14.13 -29.36 36.22
N THR A 7 14.71 -30.21 35.39
CA THR A 7 15.78 -29.81 34.47
C THR A 7 15.15 -29.05 33.33
N VAL A 8 15.23 -27.72 33.36
CA VAL A 8 14.89 -26.86 32.21
C VAL A 8 15.94 -27.15 31.14
N LEU A 9 15.52 -27.86 30.07
CA LEU A 9 16.32 -27.99 28.86
C LEU A 9 16.36 -26.62 28.19
N GLU A 10 17.46 -25.90 28.34
CA GLU A 10 17.77 -24.71 27.54
C GLU A 10 17.86 -25.16 26.09
N ALA A 11 16.87 -24.75 25.26
CA ALA A 11 16.90 -24.98 23.84
C ALA A 11 18.06 -24.15 23.26
N GLU A 12 19.09 -24.84 22.77
CA GLU A 12 20.23 -24.23 22.09
C GLU A 12 19.68 -23.45 20.84
N GLU A 13 19.66 -22.13 20.94
CA GLU A 13 19.22 -21.26 19.85
C GLU A 13 20.18 -21.45 18.67
N ALA A 14 19.67 -22.00 17.57
CA ALA A 14 20.44 -22.16 16.35
C ALA A 14 20.97 -20.78 15.89
N PRO A 15 22.23 -20.68 15.43
CA PRO A 15 22.80 -19.41 15.01
C PRO A 15 21.92 -18.75 13.93
N PRO A 16 21.81 -17.42 13.94
CA PRO A 16 20.99 -16.70 12.97
C PRO A 16 21.47 -17.02 11.55
N LYS A 17 20.53 -17.48 10.71
CA LYS A 17 20.83 -17.80 9.32
C LYS A 17 21.13 -16.51 8.55
N ASP A 18 22.24 -16.47 7.83
CA ASP A 18 22.56 -15.37 6.93
C ASP A 18 21.72 -15.47 5.64
N TYR A 19 20.83 -14.52 5.45
CA TYR A 19 19.93 -14.42 4.30
C TYR A 19 20.37 -13.35 3.27
N SER A 20 21.56 -12.80 3.42
CA SER A 20 22.06 -11.68 2.59
C SER A 20 22.10 -11.99 1.10
N GLN A 21 22.52 -13.21 0.72
CA GLN A 21 22.58 -13.63 -0.68
C GLN A 21 21.18 -13.78 -1.30
N GLU A 22 20.21 -14.31 -0.57
CA GLU A 22 18.85 -14.47 -1.06
C GLU A 22 18.14 -13.13 -1.17
N ALA A 23 18.36 -12.23 -0.22
CA ALA A 23 17.86 -10.85 -0.31
C ALA A 23 18.44 -10.13 -1.53
N ALA A 24 19.72 -10.30 -1.82
CA ALA A 24 20.37 -9.73 -3.00
C ALA A 24 19.76 -10.25 -4.31
N ILE A 25 19.42 -11.55 -4.40
CA ILE A 25 18.75 -12.13 -5.57
C ILE A 25 17.34 -11.53 -5.75
N ILE A 26 16.58 -11.40 -4.68
CA ILE A 26 15.22 -10.81 -4.72
C ILE A 26 15.30 -9.35 -5.16
N MET A 27 16.21 -8.57 -4.59
CA MET A 27 16.42 -7.17 -4.98
C MET A 27 16.89 -7.01 -6.43
N ALA A 28 17.71 -7.93 -6.93
CA ALA A 28 18.20 -7.91 -8.32
C ALA A 28 17.09 -8.19 -9.35
N THR A 29 15.99 -8.83 -8.96
CA THR A 29 14.83 -9.09 -9.82
C THR A 29 13.84 -7.93 -9.86
N HIS A 30 14.07 -6.89 -9.06
CA HIS A 30 13.18 -5.74 -8.94
C HIS A 30 13.17 -4.93 -10.23
N ARG A 31 12.01 -4.76 -10.85
CA ARG A 31 11.85 -4.03 -12.11
C ARG A 31 11.00 -2.79 -11.93
N PRO A 32 11.32 -1.70 -12.63
CA PRO A 32 10.46 -0.54 -12.70
C PRO A 32 9.03 -0.94 -13.12
N LEU A 33 8.04 -0.41 -12.44
CA LEU A 33 6.65 -0.59 -12.78
C LEU A 33 6.24 0.44 -13.83
N LYS A 34 5.28 0.07 -14.69
CA LYS A 34 4.77 0.96 -15.74
C LYS A 34 4.15 2.22 -15.13
N ALA A 35 4.37 3.35 -15.77
CA ALA A 35 3.72 4.60 -15.40
C ALA A 35 2.19 4.50 -15.54
N ALA A 36 1.49 5.26 -14.74
CA ALA A 36 0.04 5.40 -14.78
C ALA A 36 -0.34 6.82 -15.24
N PRO A 37 -1.54 7.02 -15.78
CA PRO A 37 -2.60 6.02 -15.96
C PRO A 37 -2.40 5.10 -17.18
N ILE A 38 -2.98 3.87 -17.10
CA ILE A 38 -3.09 2.96 -18.24
C ILE A 38 -4.54 2.98 -18.72
N ALA A 39 -4.77 3.44 -19.96
CA ALA A 39 -6.09 3.74 -20.51
C ALA A 39 -7.09 2.58 -20.45
N ASP A 40 -6.62 1.33 -20.54
CA ASP A 40 -7.48 0.15 -20.56
C ASP A 40 -8.20 -0.11 -19.22
N VAL A 41 -7.58 0.26 -18.11
CA VAL A 41 -8.09 0.07 -16.75
C VAL A 41 -8.46 1.39 -16.06
N MET A 42 -8.72 2.42 -16.84
CA MET A 42 -9.08 3.75 -16.38
C MET A 42 -10.24 4.31 -17.20
N GLU A 43 -11.12 5.04 -16.57
CA GLU A 43 -12.08 5.92 -17.25
C GLU A 43 -11.86 7.37 -16.80
N GLN A 44 -12.11 8.30 -17.71
CA GLN A 44 -12.01 9.73 -17.39
C GLN A 44 -13.30 10.21 -16.74
N SER A 45 -13.19 10.89 -15.60
CA SER A 45 -14.29 11.58 -14.93
C SER A 45 -14.01 13.09 -14.85
N PRO A 46 -15.01 13.91 -14.48
CA PRO A 46 -14.79 15.34 -14.24
C PRO A 46 -13.74 15.63 -13.17
N ASP A 47 -13.61 14.75 -12.17
CA ASP A 47 -12.68 14.90 -11.05
C ASP A 47 -11.29 14.30 -11.31
N GLY A 48 -11.14 13.55 -12.42
CA GLY A 48 -9.89 12.86 -12.77
C GLY A 48 -10.07 11.41 -13.19
N PRO A 49 -8.99 10.63 -13.26
CA PRO A 49 -9.01 9.24 -13.70
C PRO A 49 -9.63 8.34 -12.63
N LEU A 50 -10.69 7.62 -12.95
CA LEU A 50 -11.27 6.58 -12.10
C LEU A 50 -10.80 5.18 -12.53
N PRO A 51 -10.55 4.27 -11.59
CA PRO A 51 -10.24 2.89 -11.93
C PRO A 51 -11.47 2.18 -12.50
N ARG A 52 -11.26 1.34 -13.52
CA ARG A 52 -12.30 0.47 -14.08
C ARG A 52 -11.75 -0.91 -14.41
N VAL A 53 -12.63 -1.87 -14.54
CA VAL A 53 -12.30 -3.17 -15.15
C VAL A 53 -12.27 -3.00 -16.67
N SER A 54 -11.22 -3.52 -17.31
CA SER A 54 -11.09 -3.43 -18.77
C SER A 54 -12.17 -4.25 -19.50
N LYS A 55 -12.33 -4.01 -20.81
CA LYS A 55 -13.25 -4.81 -21.64
C LYS A 55 -12.88 -6.29 -21.67
N GLN A 56 -11.63 -6.63 -21.42
CA GLN A 56 -11.12 -8.01 -21.33
C GLN A 56 -11.16 -8.58 -19.92
N GLY A 57 -11.78 -7.90 -18.96
CA GLY A 57 -11.92 -8.35 -17.57
C GLY A 57 -10.68 -8.11 -16.69
N ARG A 58 -9.63 -7.43 -17.18
CA ARG A 58 -8.45 -7.10 -16.36
C ARG A 58 -8.78 -6.02 -15.33
N LYS A 59 -8.38 -6.22 -14.10
CA LYS A 59 -8.56 -5.29 -13.00
C LYS A 59 -7.34 -4.35 -12.88
N PRO A 60 -7.47 -3.14 -12.33
CA PRO A 60 -6.34 -2.28 -11.98
C PRO A 60 -5.29 -3.00 -11.13
N SER A 61 -5.71 -3.82 -10.16
CA SER A 61 -4.83 -4.67 -9.36
C SER A 61 -3.91 -5.55 -10.22
N ASP A 62 -4.46 -6.19 -11.26
CA ASP A 62 -3.69 -7.10 -12.11
C ASP A 62 -2.70 -6.38 -13.01
N VAL A 63 -3.06 -5.14 -13.42
CA VAL A 63 -2.28 -4.33 -14.36
C VAL A 63 -1.18 -3.54 -13.67
N TYR A 64 -1.44 -3.07 -12.44
CA TYR A 64 -0.52 -2.22 -11.69
C TYR A 64 0.35 -2.97 -10.69
N ALA A 65 -0.01 -4.22 -10.33
CA ALA A 65 0.76 -5.03 -9.41
C ALA A 65 2.16 -5.38 -9.97
N GLN A 66 3.07 -5.59 -9.05
CA GLN A 66 4.36 -6.19 -9.34
C GLN A 66 4.20 -7.72 -9.40
N VAL A 67 4.88 -8.33 -10.35
CA VAL A 67 4.94 -9.80 -10.41
C VAL A 67 5.84 -10.29 -9.27
N THR A 68 5.25 -11.00 -8.32
CA THR A 68 6.01 -11.62 -7.22
C THR A 68 6.94 -12.70 -7.79
N PRO A 69 8.25 -12.67 -7.50
CA PRO A 69 9.18 -13.70 -7.96
C PRO A 69 8.76 -15.10 -7.48
N THR A 70 8.88 -16.10 -8.35
CA THR A 70 8.51 -17.48 -8.03
C THR A 70 9.21 -18.00 -6.78
N ALA A 71 10.48 -17.64 -6.59
CA ALA A 71 11.26 -18.00 -5.40
C ALA A 71 10.60 -17.51 -4.09
N VAL A 72 9.97 -16.34 -4.12
CA VAL A 72 9.22 -15.81 -2.95
C VAL A 72 7.91 -16.59 -2.76
N ILE A 73 7.20 -16.87 -3.85
CA ILE A 73 5.91 -17.59 -3.79
C ILE A 73 6.10 -19.00 -3.22
N THR A 74 7.11 -19.71 -3.70
CA THR A 74 7.38 -21.12 -3.35
C THR A 74 8.14 -21.31 -2.05
N SER A 75 8.67 -20.22 -1.47
CA SER A 75 9.37 -20.28 -0.19
C SER A 75 8.41 -20.67 0.95
N ALA A 76 8.82 -21.63 1.77
CA ALA A 76 8.11 -22.01 3.00
C ALA A 76 8.33 -21.03 4.17
N ARG A 77 9.14 -19.98 3.97
CA ARG A 77 9.45 -19.00 5.02
C ARG A 77 8.26 -18.09 5.31
N PRO A 78 8.13 -17.57 6.52
CA PRO A 78 7.20 -16.49 6.84
C PRO A 78 7.46 -15.29 5.93
N LYS A 79 6.38 -14.64 5.48
CA LYS A 79 6.44 -13.47 4.61
C LYS A 79 5.91 -12.25 5.36
N ILE A 80 6.62 -11.14 5.25
CA ILE A 80 6.22 -9.86 5.84
C ILE A 80 6.02 -8.88 4.69
N ALA A 81 4.82 -8.30 4.58
CA ALA A 81 4.54 -7.19 3.68
C ALA A 81 4.63 -5.87 4.46
N ILE A 82 5.34 -4.90 3.90
CA ILE A 82 5.49 -3.57 4.51
C ILE A 82 4.79 -2.55 3.64
N LEU A 83 3.83 -1.83 4.22
CA LEU A 83 3.14 -0.70 3.61
C LEU A 83 3.48 0.57 4.39
N LEU A 84 4.16 1.52 3.74
CA LEU A 84 4.44 2.85 4.32
C LEU A 84 3.34 3.82 3.90
N GLY A 85 2.53 4.26 4.87
CA GLY A 85 1.43 5.19 4.65
C GLY A 85 1.82 6.66 4.75
N GLY A 86 0.85 7.55 4.47
CA GLY A 86 1.01 9.01 4.54
C GLY A 86 1.85 9.59 3.40
N MET A 87 2.10 8.82 2.36
CA MET A 87 2.82 9.30 1.19
C MET A 87 2.02 10.39 0.46
N GLY A 88 2.71 11.33 -0.14
CA GLY A 88 2.11 12.44 -0.88
C GLY A 88 1.82 13.68 -0.04
N ILE A 89 1.65 13.59 1.29
CA ILE A 89 1.35 14.73 2.16
C ILE A 89 2.57 15.64 2.29
N ASN A 90 3.70 15.07 2.69
CA ASN A 90 4.97 15.80 2.76
C ASN A 90 5.83 15.42 1.56
N GLN A 91 5.93 16.34 0.60
CA GLN A 91 6.63 16.09 -0.66
C GLN A 91 8.10 15.72 -0.45
N ARG A 92 8.80 16.40 0.46
CA ARG A 92 10.23 16.14 0.74
C ARG A 92 10.44 14.75 1.33
N LEU A 93 9.63 14.36 2.32
CA LEU A 93 9.73 13.04 2.94
C LEU A 93 9.31 11.94 1.97
N THR A 94 8.29 12.18 1.16
CA THR A 94 7.86 11.23 0.11
C THR A 94 8.98 10.99 -0.91
N GLN A 95 9.64 12.05 -1.38
CA GLN A 95 10.76 11.92 -2.31
C GLN A 95 11.96 11.20 -1.67
N LYS A 96 12.24 11.47 -0.39
CA LYS A 96 13.29 10.77 0.35
C LYS A 96 12.97 9.27 0.43
N ALA A 97 11.75 8.90 0.82
CA ALA A 97 11.32 7.51 0.90
C ALA A 97 11.44 6.79 -0.47
N ILE A 98 10.96 7.42 -1.55
CA ILE A 98 11.07 6.87 -2.91
C ILE A 98 12.53 6.63 -3.32
N LYS A 99 13.45 7.50 -2.89
CA LYS A 99 14.87 7.42 -3.25
C LYS A 99 15.61 6.37 -2.45
N GLU A 100 15.34 6.26 -1.16
CA GLU A 100 16.19 5.55 -0.18
C GLU A 100 15.65 4.17 0.19
N LEU A 101 14.34 3.92 0.06
CA LEU A 101 13.76 2.64 0.44
C LEU A 101 13.82 1.63 -0.71
N PRO A 102 13.95 0.33 -0.38
CA PRO A 102 13.84 -0.75 -1.35
C PRO A 102 12.47 -0.76 -2.02
N GLY A 103 12.41 -1.07 -3.33
CA GLY A 103 11.17 -1.11 -4.09
C GLY A 103 10.15 -2.16 -3.63
N ASP A 104 10.57 -3.13 -2.80
CA ASP A 104 9.65 -4.12 -2.18
C ASP A 104 8.72 -3.50 -1.12
N ILE A 105 9.03 -2.29 -0.64
CA ILE A 105 8.14 -1.57 0.27
C ILE A 105 7.03 -0.91 -0.54
N SER A 106 5.79 -1.29 -0.27
CA SER A 106 4.61 -0.67 -0.86
C SER A 106 4.32 0.68 -0.22
N PHE A 107 3.77 1.62 -0.99
CA PHE A 107 3.47 2.96 -0.54
C PHE A 107 1.96 3.24 -0.52
N GLY A 108 1.45 3.67 0.62
CA GLY A 108 0.09 4.17 0.79
C GLY A 108 0.05 5.69 0.59
N PHE A 109 -0.53 6.15 -0.52
CA PHE A 109 -0.67 7.58 -0.80
C PHE A 109 -2.00 8.12 -0.26
N ALA A 110 -1.91 9.20 0.49
CA ALA A 110 -3.07 9.96 0.91
C ALA A 110 -3.64 10.77 -0.26
N PRO A 111 -4.98 10.96 -0.34
CA PRO A 111 -5.61 11.64 -1.48
C PRO A 111 -5.42 13.16 -1.50
N TYR A 112 -4.79 13.73 -0.49
CA TYR A 112 -4.73 15.18 -0.25
C TYR A 112 -3.50 15.89 -0.80
N GLY A 113 -2.47 15.14 -1.21
CA GLY A 113 -1.21 15.70 -1.68
C GLY A 113 -1.33 16.44 -3.03
N GLU A 114 -0.37 17.30 -3.27
CA GLU A 114 -0.20 17.97 -4.56
C GLU A 114 0.62 17.11 -5.53
N ASN A 115 0.35 17.24 -6.83
CA ASN A 115 1.08 16.54 -7.89
C ASN A 115 1.20 15.01 -7.65
N LEU A 116 0.14 14.39 -7.08
CA LEU A 116 0.16 12.99 -6.67
C LEU A 116 0.52 12.06 -7.83
N GLN A 117 -0.04 12.27 -9.04
CA GLN A 117 0.26 11.42 -10.18
C GLN A 117 1.75 11.38 -10.53
N ALA A 118 2.43 12.51 -10.46
CA ALA A 118 3.88 12.57 -10.72
C ALA A 118 4.69 11.87 -9.61
N GLN A 119 4.27 11.98 -8.36
CA GLN A 119 4.90 11.29 -7.23
C GLN A 119 4.70 9.77 -7.31
N VAL A 120 3.47 9.34 -7.61
CA VAL A 120 3.12 7.92 -7.85
C VAL A 120 3.96 7.33 -8.99
N ASN A 121 4.07 8.04 -10.11
CA ASN A 121 4.87 7.55 -11.23
C ASN A 121 6.37 7.43 -10.89
N ARG A 122 6.90 8.33 -10.06
CA ARG A 122 8.28 8.20 -9.54
C ARG A 122 8.44 6.98 -8.63
N ALA A 123 7.48 6.74 -7.73
CA ALA A 123 7.49 5.56 -6.87
C ALA A 123 7.44 4.28 -7.71
N ARG A 124 6.54 4.21 -8.68
CA ARG A 124 6.42 3.08 -9.61
C ARG A 124 7.67 2.84 -10.45
N ALA A 125 8.30 3.90 -10.93
CA ALA A 125 9.58 3.80 -11.66
C ALA A 125 10.72 3.24 -10.80
N LYS A 126 10.62 3.32 -9.47
CA LYS A 126 11.55 2.72 -8.51
C LYS A 126 11.11 1.31 -8.06
N GLY A 127 9.97 0.81 -8.55
CA GLY A 127 9.45 -0.52 -8.26
C GLY A 127 8.46 -0.59 -7.11
N HIS A 128 8.17 0.51 -6.43
CA HIS A 128 7.19 0.49 -5.35
C HIS A 128 5.77 0.29 -5.88
N GLU A 129 5.06 -0.70 -5.38
CA GLU A 129 3.62 -0.76 -5.52
C GLU A 129 2.96 0.37 -4.74
N VAL A 130 1.84 0.82 -5.24
CA VAL A 130 1.11 1.94 -4.66
C VAL A 130 -0.30 1.52 -4.29
N MET A 131 -0.74 1.92 -3.11
CA MET A 131 -2.12 1.82 -2.65
C MET A 131 -2.68 3.22 -2.38
N LEU A 132 -3.98 3.38 -2.56
CA LEU A 132 -4.69 4.58 -2.12
C LEU A 132 -5.11 4.42 -0.66
N GLN A 133 -4.76 5.36 0.20
CA GLN A 133 -5.28 5.41 1.57
C GLN A 133 -6.62 6.12 1.61
N LEU A 134 -7.63 5.43 2.16
CA LEU A 134 -8.96 6.01 2.39
C LEU A 134 -9.09 6.44 3.86
N PRO A 135 -9.28 7.73 4.13
CA PRO A 135 -9.61 8.21 5.46
C PRO A 135 -11.02 7.76 5.86
N LEU A 136 -11.08 7.00 6.94
CA LEU A 136 -12.32 6.48 7.51
C LEU A 136 -12.52 7.02 8.92
N GLU A 137 -13.77 7.14 9.36
CA GLU A 137 -14.15 7.71 10.63
C GLU A 137 -13.49 7.01 11.83
N PRO A 138 -12.66 7.72 12.62
CA PRO A 138 -12.08 7.19 13.84
C PRO A 138 -13.03 7.37 15.03
N PRO A 139 -12.82 6.66 16.15
CA PRO A 139 -13.36 7.07 17.43
C PRO A 139 -12.90 8.50 17.77
N GLY A 140 -13.83 9.33 18.25
CA GLY A 140 -13.55 10.73 18.58
C GLY A 140 -13.64 11.72 17.42
N TYR A 141 -14.13 11.30 16.26
CA TYR A 141 -14.51 12.22 15.19
C TYR A 141 -15.64 13.15 15.69
N PRO A 142 -15.67 14.45 15.34
CA PRO A 142 -14.76 15.20 14.45
C PRO A 142 -13.52 15.79 15.13
N GLY A 143 -13.32 15.58 16.42
CA GLY A 143 -12.13 16.06 17.14
C GLY A 143 -10.84 15.45 16.61
N ILE A 144 -10.87 14.16 16.27
CA ILE A 144 -9.84 13.47 15.51
C ILE A 144 -10.36 13.35 14.07
N ASN A 145 -9.76 14.11 13.16
CA ASN A 145 -10.23 14.21 11.78
C ASN A 145 -9.15 13.79 10.79
N PRO A 146 -9.35 12.66 10.06
CA PRO A 146 -8.37 12.17 9.07
C PRO A 146 -8.30 13.02 7.79
N GLY A 147 -9.29 13.89 7.56
CA GLY A 147 -9.32 14.77 6.38
C GLY A 147 -10.74 15.10 5.90
N PRO A 148 -10.88 16.05 4.94
CA PRO A 148 -12.18 16.61 4.55
C PRO A 148 -13.11 15.65 3.81
N GLN A 149 -12.59 14.56 3.25
CA GLN A 149 -13.37 13.54 2.51
C GLN A 149 -13.45 12.22 3.28
N THR A 150 -13.33 12.27 4.61
CA THR A 150 -13.46 11.09 5.48
C THR A 150 -14.83 10.42 5.27
N LEU A 151 -14.83 9.12 5.05
CA LEU A 151 -16.06 8.33 5.01
C LEU A 151 -16.60 8.16 6.42
N LEU A 152 -17.87 8.49 6.61
CA LEU A 152 -18.52 8.54 7.92
C LEU A 152 -19.60 7.46 8.03
N SER A 153 -19.70 6.79 9.16
CA SER A 153 -20.67 5.71 9.41
C SER A 153 -22.12 6.20 9.37
N ASP A 154 -22.36 7.43 9.82
CA ASP A 154 -23.69 8.02 9.92
C ASP A 154 -24.03 8.95 8.73
N ALA A 155 -23.14 9.11 7.74
CA ALA A 155 -23.42 9.93 6.57
C ALA A 155 -24.33 9.19 5.57
N PRO A 156 -25.15 9.94 4.80
CA PRO A 156 -25.89 9.37 3.69
C PRO A 156 -24.96 8.65 2.70
N GLU A 157 -25.43 7.52 2.14
CA GLU A 157 -24.66 6.73 1.19
C GLU A 157 -24.15 7.57 0.01
N GLU A 158 -24.98 8.47 -0.51
CA GLU A 158 -24.64 9.36 -1.63
C GLU A 158 -23.44 10.27 -1.31
N GLU A 159 -23.37 10.80 -0.09
CA GLU A 159 -22.25 11.64 0.35
C GLU A 159 -20.96 10.83 0.48
N ASN A 160 -21.03 9.64 1.06
CA ASN A 160 -19.90 8.73 1.13
C ASN A 160 -19.43 8.29 -0.26
N LEU A 161 -20.34 7.97 -1.17
CA LEU A 161 -20.00 7.64 -2.56
C LEU A 161 -19.36 8.80 -3.30
N LYS A 162 -19.81 10.03 -3.10
CA LYS A 162 -19.20 11.24 -3.66
C LYS A 162 -17.76 11.41 -3.15
N SER A 163 -17.56 11.30 -1.84
CA SER A 163 -16.23 11.37 -1.22
C SER A 163 -15.32 10.26 -1.72
N LEU A 164 -15.82 9.04 -1.81
CA LEU A 164 -15.06 7.90 -2.32
C LEU A 164 -14.64 8.11 -3.79
N ARG A 165 -15.56 8.55 -4.66
CA ARG A 165 -15.25 8.84 -6.07
C ARG A 165 -14.19 9.92 -6.19
N TRP A 166 -14.29 10.99 -5.41
CA TRP A 166 -13.27 12.04 -5.38
C TRP A 166 -11.90 11.47 -4.99
N MET A 167 -11.81 10.66 -3.94
CA MET A 167 -10.54 10.04 -3.53
C MET A 167 -9.96 9.12 -4.60
N LEU A 168 -10.80 8.29 -5.23
CA LEU A 168 -10.39 7.37 -6.30
C LEU A 168 -9.87 8.10 -7.54
N SER A 169 -10.31 9.33 -7.78
CA SER A 169 -9.93 10.15 -8.95
C SER A 169 -8.63 10.93 -8.78
N ARG A 170 -8.04 10.95 -7.56
CA ARG A 170 -6.87 11.80 -7.26
C ARG A 170 -5.60 11.41 -8.01
N PHE A 171 -5.45 10.17 -8.31
CA PHE A 171 -4.37 9.61 -9.14
C PHE A 171 -4.71 8.20 -9.60
N ALA A 172 -4.08 7.73 -10.66
CA ALA A 172 -4.14 6.34 -11.11
C ALA A 172 -2.84 5.60 -10.75
N GLY A 173 -2.87 4.26 -10.84
CA GLY A 173 -1.67 3.44 -10.66
C GLY A 173 -1.59 2.74 -9.31
N PHE A 174 -2.65 2.80 -8.52
CA PHE A 174 -2.76 2.00 -7.29
C PHE A 174 -3.29 0.59 -7.60
N THR A 175 -2.74 -0.39 -6.88
CA THR A 175 -3.13 -1.80 -6.97
C THR A 175 -4.36 -2.11 -6.12
N GLY A 176 -4.62 -1.29 -5.12
CA GLY A 176 -5.72 -1.46 -4.18
C GLY A 176 -5.89 -0.24 -3.28
N ILE A 177 -6.78 -0.39 -2.34
CA ILE A 177 -7.05 0.60 -1.30
C ILE A 177 -6.67 0.05 0.06
N THR A 178 -6.30 0.93 0.99
CA THR A 178 -6.11 0.60 2.40
C THR A 178 -6.81 1.66 3.24
N ASN A 179 -7.28 1.29 4.40
CA ASN A 179 -7.85 2.25 5.33
C ASN A 179 -6.77 3.13 5.97
N TYR A 180 -7.16 4.34 6.31
CA TYR A 180 -6.46 5.19 7.26
C TYR A 180 -7.41 5.51 8.40
N MET A 181 -7.05 5.12 9.63
CA MET A 181 -7.95 5.09 10.78
C MET A 181 -9.16 4.16 10.54
N GLY A 182 -10.38 4.54 10.94
CA GLY A 182 -11.60 3.81 10.63
C GLY A 182 -12.16 2.95 11.75
N GLY A 183 -11.66 3.05 12.97
CA GLY A 183 -12.12 2.22 14.08
C GLY A 183 -13.60 2.39 14.49
N ARG A 184 -14.30 3.41 13.95
CA ARG A 184 -15.75 3.55 14.07
C ARG A 184 -16.48 3.14 12.79
N PHE A 185 -15.84 3.26 11.65
CA PHE A 185 -16.42 2.97 10.33
C PHE A 185 -16.44 1.46 10.01
N LEU A 186 -15.49 0.67 10.55
CA LEU A 186 -15.27 -0.76 10.24
C LEU A 186 -15.97 -1.68 11.24
#